data_24ceb763d2035b2c0d1b63c96fb5930a
#
_entry.id   24ceb763d2035b2c0d1b63c96fb5930a
#
_cell.length_a   1.000
_cell.length_b   1.000
_cell.length_c   1.000
_cell.angle_alpha   90.00
_cell.angle_beta   90.00
_cell.angle_gamma   90.00
#
_symmetry.space_group_name_H-M   'P 1'
#
loop_
_entity.id
_entity.type
_entity.pdbx_description
1 polymer ?
#
loop_
_entity_poly.entity_id
_entity_poly.type
_entity_poly.pdbx_seq_one_letter_code
_entity_poly.pdbx_strand_id
1 'polypeptide(L)'
;MSERQQGRVTIPTNLDVVPETIELMKRWGADAIRDCDGTEFPEELTKTGAKIYATYYTTRKDNAWAKANPDEVQQSYIMTNFYTATGTELQIPLMKGISDELMQVNTRDDRKRWWEVIDRSTGEVVSTDKWEYNEETGCVCIHDTEPFHEYTVSFLAYIIWDPVHMYNAVTNGWKDFEHQITFDVRQPKTHKYSMERLRKYCAEHPYVNVIRYTTFFHQFTLVFDELKREKFVDWYGYSSSVSPYILEQFEREVGYKFRPEFIIDQGYHNNQYRVPSKEYKDFQAFQRREVAKLAKEMVDITHECGKEAMMFLGDHWIGTEPFMEEFATIGLDAVVGSVGNGSTLRLISDIEGVKYTEGRFLPYFFPDTFHEGGDPVKEAKENWVTARRAILRKPIDRIGYGGYLKLALEFPEFLDYVESVCNEFRELYENAKGTTPYCVKKVAVLN
;
A
#
# COMPACT_ATOMS: atom_id res chain seq x y z
N MET A 1 42.63 -14.30 -1.60
CA MET A 1 41.19 -14.07 -1.39
C MET A 1 40.84 -12.79 -2.12
N SER A 2 40.07 -12.85 -3.22
CA SER A 2 39.61 -11.64 -3.91
C SER A 2 38.83 -10.76 -2.89
N GLU A 3 39.09 -9.46 -2.92
CA GLU A 3 38.24 -8.52 -2.18
C GLU A 3 36.80 -8.82 -2.51
N ARG A 4 36.00 -9.17 -1.48
CA ARG A 4 34.55 -9.39 -1.67
C ARG A 4 33.97 -8.10 -2.23
N GLN A 5 33.30 -8.19 -3.36
CA GLN A 5 32.54 -7.07 -3.89
C GLN A 5 31.50 -6.64 -2.82
N GLN A 6 31.41 -5.34 -2.57
CA GLN A 6 30.49 -4.78 -1.58
C GLN A 6 29.53 -3.79 -2.25
N GLY A 7 28.43 -3.51 -1.57
CA GLY A 7 27.44 -2.54 -1.98
C GLY A 7 26.28 -3.13 -2.78
N ARG A 8 25.32 -2.27 -3.11
CA ARG A 8 24.10 -2.56 -3.87
C ARG A 8 23.15 -3.53 -3.19
N VAL A 9 23.28 -3.75 -1.90
CA VAL A 9 22.44 -4.68 -1.14
C VAL A 9 21.89 -3.99 0.09
N THR A 10 20.58 -4.11 0.29
CA THR A 10 19.86 -3.61 1.46
C THR A 10 19.39 -4.78 2.32
N ILE A 11 19.72 -4.75 3.60
CA ILE A 11 19.30 -5.76 4.59
C ILE A 11 18.22 -5.21 5.52
N PRO A 12 17.17 -5.99 5.83
CA PRO A 12 16.21 -5.63 6.86
C PRO A 12 16.79 -5.81 8.25
N THR A 13 16.25 -5.09 9.23
CA THR A 13 16.59 -5.25 10.65
C THR A 13 15.39 -5.00 11.55
N ASN A 14 15.46 -5.55 12.75
CA ASN A 14 14.60 -5.23 13.88
C ASN A 14 15.43 -5.28 15.17
N LEU A 15 14.88 -4.76 16.26
CA LEU A 15 15.61 -4.60 17.53
C LEU A 15 16.13 -5.90 18.13
N ASP A 16 15.48 -7.02 17.86
CA ASP A 16 15.79 -8.32 18.43
C ASP A 16 16.83 -9.15 17.64
N VAL A 17 17.38 -8.60 16.54
CA VAL A 17 18.34 -9.30 15.64
C VAL A 17 19.50 -8.40 15.20
N VAL A 18 19.92 -7.47 16.05
CA VAL A 18 20.98 -6.50 15.74
C VAL A 18 22.35 -7.15 15.49
N PRO A 19 22.82 -8.08 16.35
CA PRO A 19 24.09 -8.77 16.11
C PRO A 19 24.10 -9.53 14.78
N GLU A 20 23.03 -10.26 14.49
CA GLU A 20 22.86 -11.05 13.26
C GLU A 20 22.78 -10.14 12.04
N THR A 21 22.13 -8.99 12.17
CA THR A 21 22.11 -7.98 11.10
C THR A 21 23.51 -7.52 10.75
N ILE A 22 24.36 -7.21 11.74
CA ILE A 22 25.74 -6.75 11.53
C ILE A 22 26.61 -7.86 10.91
N GLU A 23 26.42 -9.10 11.32
CA GLU A 23 27.11 -10.25 10.75
C GLU A 23 26.72 -10.45 9.28
N LEU A 24 25.43 -10.52 9.00
CA LEU A 24 24.92 -10.72 7.64
C LEU A 24 25.22 -9.54 6.72
N MET A 25 25.27 -8.31 7.22
CA MET A 25 25.76 -7.17 6.43
C MET A 25 27.15 -7.41 5.86
N LYS A 26 28.07 -7.87 6.72
CA LYS A 26 29.45 -8.19 6.30
C LYS A 26 29.47 -9.36 5.31
N ARG A 27 28.66 -10.36 5.59
CA ARG A 27 28.59 -11.59 4.83
C ARG A 27 28.01 -11.36 3.43
N TRP A 28 26.90 -10.63 3.33
CA TRP A 28 26.22 -10.31 2.07
C TRP A 28 26.81 -9.09 1.34
N GLY A 29 27.75 -8.38 1.97
CA GLY A 29 28.31 -7.13 1.44
C GLY A 29 27.26 -6.02 1.37
N ALA A 30 26.33 -5.98 2.31
CA ALA A 30 25.27 -4.96 2.33
C ALA A 30 25.84 -3.58 2.76
N ASP A 31 25.39 -2.54 2.08
CA ASP A 31 25.78 -1.14 2.29
C ASP A 31 24.60 -0.26 2.72
N ALA A 32 23.42 -0.85 2.87
CA ALA A 32 22.23 -0.19 3.40
C ALA A 32 21.46 -1.11 4.36
N ILE A 33 20.85 -0.51 5.35
CA ILE A 33 19.98 -1.15 6.33
C ILE A 33 18.63 -0.49 6.28
N ARG A 34 17.57 -1.27 6.29
CA ARG A 34 16.20 -0.78 6.46
C ARG A 34 15.58 -1.33 7.73
N ASP A 35 14.74 -0.53 8.36
CA ASP A 35 13.88 -1.02 9.43
C ASP A 35 12.76 -1.93 8.90
N CYS A 36 12.23 -2.74 9.79
CA CYS A 36 10.95 -3.41 9.58
C CYS A 36 9.88 -2.61 10.34
N ASP A 37 8.84 -2.20 9.61
CA ASP A 37 7.63 -1.58 10.17
C ASP A 37 7.83 -0.31 11.02
N GLY A 38 8.84 0.49 10.70
CA GLY A 38 9.10 1.76 11.36
C GLY A 38 9.55 1.59 12.82
N THR A 39 10.35 0.56 13.08
CA THR A 39 11.06 0.40 14.36
C THR A 39 12.26 1.35 14.43
N GLU A 40 12.62 1.78 15.65
CA GLU A 40 13.81 2.60 15.85
C GLU A 40 15.08 1.81 15.57
N PHE A 41 16.12 2.52 15.13
CA PHE A 41 17.44 1.94 14.91
C PHE A 41 18.29 2.06 16.20
N PRO A 42 18.83 0.97 16.74
CA PRO A 42 19.77 1.02 17.84
C PRO A 42 21.09 1.65 17.38
N GLU A 43 21.80 2.21 18.37
CA GLU A 43 23.04 2.98 18.13
C GLU A 43 24.12 2.14 17.41
N GLU A 44 24.18 0.86 17.67
CA GLU A 44 25.11 -0.08 17.06
C GLU A 44 24.97 -0.11 15.53
N LEU A 45 23.73 -0.07 15.04
CA LEU A 45 23.46 -0.07 13.58
C LEU A 45 23.78 1.28 12.97
N THR A 46 23.53 2.38 13.67
CA THR A 46 23.82 3.73 13.14
C THR A 46 25.32 3.98 12.99
N LYS A 47 26.16 3.24 13.71
CA LYS A 47 27.64 3.32 13.67
C LYS A 47 28.27 2.42 12.60
N THR A 48 27.51 1.60 11.90
CA THR A 48 28.06 0.68 10.88
C THR A 48 28.62 1.38 9.64
N GLY A 49 28.25 2.64 9.42
CA GLY A 49 28.56 3.39 8.21
C GLY A 49 27.65 3.03 7.02
N ALA A 50 26.69 2.13 7.20
CA ALA A 50 25.69 1.83 6.19
C ALA A 50 24.67 2.96 6.03
N LYS A 51 24.07 3.06 4.84
CA LYS A 51 22.97 3.96 4.58
C LYS A 51 21.71 3.47 5.30
N ILE A 52 21.10 4.33 6.12
CA ILE A 52 19.94 3.99 6.93
C ILE A 52 18.66 4.41 6.22
N TYR A 53 17.77 3.45 5.96
CA TYR A 53 16.45 3.64 5.37
C TYR A 53 15.39 3.46 6.45
N ALA A 54 14.68 4.50 6.79
CA ALA A 54 13.60 4.44 7.76
C ALA A 54 12.23 4.41 7.06
N THR A 55 11.42 3.45 7.45
CA THR A 55 10.02 3.35 6.99
C THR A 55 9.19 4.43 7.66
N TYR A 56 8.54 5.26 6.86
CA TYR A 56 7.66 6.31 7.33
C TYR A 56 6.22 6.06 6.90
N TYR A 57 5.32 6.06 7.87
CA TYR A 57 3.89 5.88 7.65
C TYR A 57 3.20 7.24 7.66
N THR A 58 2.65 7.62 6.52
CA THR A 58 1.99 8.92 6.35
C THR A 58 0.63 8.99 7.05
N THR A 59 -0.10 7.88 7.08
CA THR A 59 -1.52 7.83 7.41
C THR A 59 -1.84 7.10 8.70
N ARG A 60 -0.86 6.65 9.46
CA ARG A 60 -1.05 5.88 10.70
C ARG A 60 0.10 6.07 11.69
N LYS A 61 0.10 5.30 12.78
CA LYS A 61 1.02 5.36 13.94
C LYS A 61 0.87 6.64 14.77
N ASP A 62 -0.34 7.19 14.78
CA ASP A 62 -0.74 8.21 15.76
C ASP A 62 -2.24 8.10 16.05
N ASN A 63 -2.59 7.13 16.88
CA ASN A 63 -3.97 6.93 17.31
C ASN A 63 -4.51 8.09 18.17
N ALA A 64 -3.63 8.83 18.86
CA ALA A 64 -4.05 9.98 19.64
C ALA A 64 -4.59 11.08 18.72
N TRP A 65 -3.90 11.35 17.61
CA TRP A 65 -4.39 12.27 16.58
C TRP A 65 -5.69 11.79 15.96
N ALA A 66 -5.77 10.53 15.52
CA ALA A 66 -6.96 9.98 14.89
C ALA A 66 -8.20 10.04 15.81
N LYS A 67 -8.04 9.69 17.09
CA LYS A 67 -9.09 9.78 18.11
C LYS A 67 -9.52 11.22 18.41
N ALA A 68 -8.61 12.18 18.33
CA ALA A 68 -8.91 13.60 18.52
C ALA A 68 -9.56 14.25 17.29
N ASN A 69 -9.40 13.67 16.11
CA ASN A 69 -9.92 14.17 14.83
C ASN A 69 -10.69 13.08 14.06
N PRO A 70 -11.76 12.54 14.64
CA PRO A 70 -12.47 11.39 14.08
C PRO A 70 -13.23 11.71 12.78
N ASP A 71 -13.41 12.97 12.44
CA ASP A 71 -13.93 13.48 11.18
C ASP A 71 -12.90 13.41 10.04
N GLU A 72 -11.61 13.31 10.37
CA GLU A 72 -10.51 13.22 9.40
C GLU A 72 -9.88 11.82 9.31
N VAL A 73 -10.54 10.79 9.85
CA VAL A 73 -10.20 9.38 9.63
C VAL A 73 -10.48 9.01 8.18
N GLN A 74 -9.68 8.12 7.62
CA GLN A 74 -9.90 7.62 6.25
C GLN A 74 -11.26 6.95 6.10
N GLN A 75 -11.84 7.12 4.92
CA GLN A 75 -13.16 6.59 4.61
C GLN A 75 -13.15 5.83 3.29
N SER A 76 -14.06 4.88 3.18
CA SER A 76 -14.35 4.15 1.97
C SER A 76 -15.86 4.12 1.72
N TYR A 77 -16.26 3.99 0.45
CA TYR A 77 -17.62 3.57 0.13
C TYR A 77 -17.74 2.06 0.22
N ILE A 78 -18.83 1.62 0.83
CA ILE A 78 -19.22 0.23 0.94
C ILE A 78 -20.60 0.08 0.33
N MET A 79 -20.82 -1.03 -0.36
CA MET A 79 -22.14 -1.42 -0.86
C MET A 79 -22.63 -2.64 -0.09
N THR A 80 -23.88 -2.63 0.32
CA THR A 80 -24.54 -3.81 0.90
C THR A 80 -24.66 -4.94 -0.12
N ASN A 81 -24.92 -6.15 0.36
CA ASN A 81 -25.43 -7.21 -0.51
C ASN A 81 -26.73 -6.79 -1.19
N PHE A 82 -27.14 -7.52 -2.21
CA PHE A 82 -28.43 -7.36 -2.88
C PHE A 82 -29.53 -7.91 -1.96
N TYR A 83 -30.58 -7.12 -1.78
CA TYR A 83 -31.76 -7.48 -0.97
C TYR A 83 -33.00 -7.42 -1.80
N THR A 84 -33.72 -8.54 -1.90
CA THR A 84 -34.98 -8.62 -2.64
C THR A 84 -36.13 -8.14 -1.78
N ALA A 85 -36.93 -7.19 -2.28
CA ALA A 85 -38.14 -6.74 -1.63
C ALA A 85 -39.25 -7.80 -1.77
N THR A 86 -39.95 -8.08 -0.70
CA THR A 86 -41.12 -8.98 -0.69
C THR A 86 -42.45 -8.24 -0.54
N GLY A 87 -42.40 -6.93 -0.40
CA GLY A 87 -43.56 -6.05 -0.22
C GLY A 87 -43.16 -4.61 -0.57
N THR A 88 -43.90 -3.66 -0.03
CA THR A 88 -43.70 -2.22 -0.24
C THR A 88 -42.71 -1.57 0.73
N GLU A 89 -42.15 -2.34 1.63
CA GLU A 89 -41.10 -1.89 2.56
C GLU A 89 -39.97 -2.90 2.61
N LEU A 90 -38.74 -2.40 2.71
CA LEU A 90 -37.54 -3.22 2.80
C LEU A 90 -36.57 -2.64 3.82
N GLN A 91 -36.04 -3.50 4.71
CA GLN A 91 -34.96 -3.14 5.63
C GLN A 91 -33.65 -3.79 5.21
N ILE A 92 -32.63 -2.98 5.04
CA ILE A 92 -31.29 -3.42 4.64
C ILE A 92 -30.29 -3.13 5.75
N PRO A 93 -29.74 -4.16 6.43
CA PRO A 93 -28.70 -4.01 7.43
C PRO A 93 -27.38 -3.64 6.75
N LEU A 94 -26.80 -2.49 7.08
CA LEU A 94 -25.63 -1.96 6.39
C LEU A 94 -24.37 -2.80 6.61
N MET A 95 -24.12 -3.22 7.85
CA MET A 95 -22.87 -3.90 8.24
C MET A 95 -22.92 -5.43 8.12
N LYS A 96 -24.00 -6.01 7.56
CA LYS A 96 -24.08 -7.46 7.43
C LYS A 96 -23.01 -8.02 6.48
N GLY A 97 -22.10 -8.82 7.02
CA GLY A 97 -20.97 -9.39 6.29
C GLY A 97 -19.75 -8.48 6.19
N ILE A 98 -19.78 -7.34 6.87
CA ILE A 98 -18.67 -6.40 7.00
C ILE A 98 -18.14 -6.46 8.42
N SER A 99 -16.83 -6.44 8.61
CA SER A 99 -16.23 -6.45 9.94
C SER A 99 -16.41 -5.08 10.62
N ASP A 100 -17.11 -5.07 11.76
CA ASP A 100 -17.26 -3.91 12.62
C ASP A 100 -15.98 -3.55 13.39
N GLU A 101 -15.02 -4.44 13.44
CA GLU A 101 -13.66 -4.15 13.94
C GLU A 101 -12.84 -3.31 12.95
N LEU A 102 -13.08 -3.47 11.64
CA LEU A 102 -12.34 -2.76 10.60
C LEU A 102 -13.00 -1.45 10.20
N MET A 103 -14.33 -1.42 10.22
CA MET A 103 -15.10 -0.33 9.64
C MET A 103 -16.26 0.11 10.52
N GLN A 104 -16.56 1.39 10.46
CA GLN A 104 -17.69 2.00 11.15
C GLN A 104 -18.48 2.89 10.20
N VAL A 105 -19.81 2.73 10.19
CA VAL A 105 -20.71 3.57 9.38
C VAL A 105 -20.47 5.05 9.71
N ASN A 106 -20.29 5.87 8.68
CA ASN A 106 -20.21 7.32 8.86
C ASN A 106 -21.62 7.91 9.04
N THR A 107 -21.95 8.24 10.27
CA THR A 107 -23.22 8.90 10.64
C THR A 107 -23.06 10.40 10.92
N ARG A 108 -21.86 10.96 10.78
CA ARG A 108 -21.56 12.37 11.08
C ARG A 108 -21.88 13.29 9.91
N ASP A 109 -21.68 12.82 8.69
CA ASP A 109 -21.93 13.57 7.47
C ASP A 109 -23.37 13.38 6.96
N ASP A 110 -23.80 14.26 6.07
CA ASP A 110 -25.16 14.21 5.50
C ASP A 110 -25.36 12.95 4.64
N ARG A 111 -26.08 12.00 5.21
CA ARG A 111 -26.40 10.71 4.59
C ARG A 111 -27.18 10.87 3.30
N LYS A 112 -28.11 11.82 3.26
CA LYS A 112 -28.95 12.06 2.07
C LYS A 112 -28.15 12.61 0.88
N ARG A 113 -27.02 13.24 1.16
CA ARG A 113 -26.10 13.73 0.14
C ARG A 113 -25.09 12.66 -0.32
N TRP A 114 -24.58 11.88 0.62
CA TRP A 114 -23.42 11.04 0.36
C TRP A 114 -23.73 9.56 0.21
N TRP A 115 -24.90 9.09 0.62
CA TRP A 115 -25.33 7.72 0.42
C TRP A 115 -26.26 7.62 -0.79
N GLU A 116 -26.31 6.43 -1.38
CA GLU A 116 -27.17 6.17 -2.52
C GLU A 116 -27.85 4.80 -2.37
N VAL A 117 -29.16 4.81 -2.54
CA VAL A 117 -29.98 3.60 -2.62
C VAL A 117 -30.34 3.39 -4.08
N ILE A 118 -30.10 2.18 -4.59
CA ILE A 118 -30.39 1.84 -5.99
C ILE A 118 -31.31 0.62 -6.04
N ASP A 119 -32.34 0.74 -6.85
CA ASP A 119 -33.11 -0.39 -7.36
C ASP A 119 -32.27 -1.05 -8.48
N ARG A 120 -31.66 -2.18 -8.19
CA ARG A 120 -30.77 -2.89 -9.13
C ARG A 120 -31.52 -3.59 -10.25
N SER A 121 -32.83 -3.82 -10.09
CA SER A 121 -33.67 -4.40 -11.15
C SER A 121 -33.95 -3.42 -12.28
N THR A 122 -34.02 -2.12 -11.96
CA THR A 122 -34.24 -1.05 -12.95
C THR A 122 -32.97 -0.23 -13.22
N GLY A 123 -32.03 -0.18 -12.30
CA GLY A 123 -30.85 0.70 -12.30
C GLY A 123 -31.17 2.13 -11.83
N GLU A 124 -32.39 2.39 -11.35
CA GLU A 124 -32.80 3.72 -10.89
C GLU A 124 -32.38 4.00 -9.46
N VAL A 125 -32.01 5.26 -9.20
CA VAL A 125 -31.72 5.74 -7.84
C VAL A 125 -33.05 5.97 -7.11
N VAL A 126 -33.18 5.36 -5.94
CA VAL A 126 -34.34 5.59 -5.06
C VAL A 126 -34.24 7.00 -4.48
N SER A 127 -35.32 7.76 -4.63
CA SER A 127 -35.40 9.14 -4.14
C SER A 127 -35.10 9.21 -2.63
N THR A 128 -34.39 10.25 -2.19
CA THR A 128 -33.94 10.41 -0.81
C THR A 128 -35.05 10.54 0.22
N ASP A 129 -36.25 10.88 -0.18
CA ASP A 129 -37.46 10.92 0.66
C ASP A 129 -38.10 9.54 0.88
N LYS A 130 -37.72 8.54 0.09
CA LYS A 130 -38.24 7.16 0.16
C LYS A 130 -37.39 6.22 1.03
N TRP A 131 -36.36 6.68 1.66
CA TRP A 131 -35.59 5.85 2.57
C TRP A 131 -35.07 6.64 3.77
N GLU A 132 -34.82 5.94 4.88
CA GLU A 132 -34.23 6.49 6.08
C GLU A 132 -33.26 5.49 6.72
N TYR A 133 -32.29 6.01 7.44
CA TYR A 133 -31.37 5.18 8.23
C TYR A 133 -31.77 5.19 9.71
N ASN A 134 -31.98 4.03 10.26
CA ASN A 134 -32.26 3.83 11.66
C ASN A 134 -30.96 3.44 12.40
N GLU A 135 -30.45 4.34 13.25
CA GLU A 135 -29.20 4.14 13.98
C GLU A 135 -29.29 3.03 15.03
N GLU A 136 -30.47 2.77 15.62
CA GLU A 136 -30.65 1.74 16.64
C GLU A 136 -30.54 0.33 16.03
N THR A 137 -31.07 0.14 14.83
CA THR A 137 -31.05 -1.16 14.13
C THR A 137 -29.89 -1.31 13.17
N GLY A 138 -29.20 -0.22 12.81
CA GLY A 138 -28.16 -0.19 11.77
C GLY A 138 -28.68 -0.47 10.36
N CYS A 139 -29.98 -0.28 10.12
CA CYS A 139 -30.64 -0.59 8.86
C CYS A 139 -31.04 0.67 8.09
N VAL A 140 -30.99 0.61 6.77
CA VAL A 140 -31.73 1.52 5.90
C VAL A 140 -33.09 0.92 5.62
N CYS A 141 -34.15 1.70 5.92
CA CYS A 141 -35.53 1.35 5.63
C CYS A 141 -35.94 2.06 4.32
N ILE A 142 -36.37 1.30 3.34
CA ILE A 142 -36.83 1.80 2.04
C ILE A 142 -38.34 1.61 1.96
N HIS A 143 -39.06 2.68 1.59
CA HIS A 143 -40.52 2.70 1.42
C HIS A 143 -40.88 2.67 -0.08
N ASP A 144 -42.07 2.27 -0.39
CA ASP A 144 -42.61 2.14 -1.74
C ASP A 144 -41.73 1.26 -2.66
N THR A 145 -41.19 0.16 -2.10
CA THR A 145 -40.42 -0.80 -2.90
C THR A 145 -41.34 -1.65 -3.79
N GLU A 146 -40.84 -2.01 -4.98
CA GLU A 146 -41.52 -2.94 -5.86
C GLU A 146 -41.22 -4.40 -5.47
N PRO A 147 -42.22 -5.24 -5.27
CA PRO A 147 -42.00 -6.63 -4.93
C PRO A 147 -41.12 -7.36 -5.97
N PHE A 148 -40.19 -8.18 -5.49
CA PHE A 148 -39.20 -8.95 -6.26
C PHE A 148 -38.12 -8.11 -6.93
N HIS A 149 -38.07 -6.78 -6.76
CA HIS A 149 -36.93 -5.99 -7.12
C HIS A 149 -35.80 -6.15 -6.09
N GLU A 150 -34.57 -6.00 -6.57
CA GLU A 150 -33.37 -6.06 -5.74
C GLU A 150 -32.83 -4.66 -5.47
N TYR A 151 -32.49 -4.41 -4.21
CA TYR A 151 -31.99 -3.10 -3.78
C TYR A 151 -30.61 -3.22 -3.11
N THR A 152 -29.79 -2.19 -3.26
CA THR A 152 -28.53 -2.01 -2.54
C THR A 152 -28.43 -0.62 -1.96
N VAL A 153 -27.63 -0.50 -0.90
CA VAL A 153 -27.25 0.78 -0.32
C VAL A 153 -25.74 0.93 -0.43
N SER A 154 -25.29 2.02 -1.03
CA SER A 154 -23.89 2.46 -1.01
C SER A 154 -23.74 3.56 0.03
N PHE A 155 -22.85 3.38 0.99
CA PHE A 155 -22.69 4.26 2.13
C PHE A 155 -21.22 4.50 2.48
N LEU A 156 -20.93 5.61 3.16
CA LEU A 156 -19.59 5.93 3.66
C LEU A 156 -19.34 5.20 5.00
N ALA A 157 -18.15 4.64 5.12
CA ALA A 157 -17.67 4.06 6.36
C ALA A 157 -16.26 4.56 6.67
N TYR A 158 -15.97 4.83 7.94
CA TYR A 158 -14.62 5.08 8.44
C TYR A 158 -13.84 3.78 8.51
N ILE A 159 -12.57 3.82 8.14
CA ILE A 159 -11.61 2.72 8.34
C ILE A 159 -11.00 2.90 9.73
N ILE A 160 -11.56 2.21 10.73
CA ILE A 160 -11.18 2.36 12.14
C ILE A 160 -10.03 1.46 12.58
N TRP A 161 -9.66 0.52 11.76
CA TRP A 161 -8.49 -0.33 11.94
C TRP A 161 -7.81 -0.62 10.61
N ASP A 162 -6.54 -0.30 10.54
CA ASP A 162 -5.65 -0.74 9.45
C ASP A 162 -4.68 -1.79 10.03
N PRO A 163 -4.99 -3.09 9.93
CA PRO A 163 -4.11 -4.14 10.44
C PRO A 163 -2.76 -4.04 9.77
N VAL A 164 -1.72 -3.88 10.55
CA VAL A 164 -0.36 -3.96 10.04
C VAL A 164 -0.05 -5.41 9.64
N HIS A 165 0.72 -5.62 8.61
CA HIS A 165 1.03 -6.96 8.11
C HIS A 165 1.78 -7.84 9.12
N MET A 166 2.35 -7.26 10.19
CA MET A 166 2.85 -8.00 11.34
C MET A 166 1.75 -8.54 12.25
N TYR A 167 0.53 -8.02 12.14
CA TYR A 167 -0.59 -8.42 12.96
C TYR A 167 -1.32 -9.59 12.32
N ASN A 168 -0.97 -10.80 12.72
CA ASN A 168 -1.61 -12.02 12.21
C ASN A 168 -1.49 -13.17 13.21
N ALA A 169 -2.30 -14.23 13.02
CA ALA A 169 -2.34 -15.39 13.88
C ALA A 169 -1.00 -16.12 13.98
N VAL A 170 -0.21 -16.10 12.92
CA VAL A 170 1.03 -16.88 12.82
C VAL A 170 2.22 -16.20 13.49
N THR A 171 2.40 -14.90 13.30
CA THR A 171 3.55 -14.16 13.84
C THR A 171 3.35 -13.71 15.26
N ASN A 172 2.13 -13.39 15.70
CA ASN A 172 1.86 -12.82 17.01
C ASN A 172 0.58 -13.32 17.70
N GLY A 173 -0.16 -14.24 17.07
CA GLY A 173 -1.39 -14.80 17.62
C GLY A 173 -2.49 -13.76 17.84
N TRP A 174 -2.57 -12.75 17.02
CA TRP A 174 -3.50 -11.61 17.14
C TRP A 174 -3.34 -10.81 18.45
N LYS A 175 -2.17 -10.89 19.10
CA LYS A 175 -1.98 -10.30 20.43
C LYS A 175 -1.16 -9.03 20.37
N ASP A 176 -1.43 -8.18 21.34
CA ASP A 176 -0.59 -7.09 21.85
C ASP A 176 -0.23 -5.95 20.87
N PHE A 177 -0.99 -5.80 19.79
CA PHE A 177 -0.85 -4.63 18.93
C PHE A 177 -2.05 -3.69 19.10
N GLU A 178 -1.79 -2.43 19.36
CA GLU A 178 -2.82 -1.41 19.30
C GLU A 178 -3.35 -1.33 17.88
N HIS A 179 -4.68 -1.41 17.72
CA HIS A 179 -5.34 -1.21 16.42
C HIS A 179 -5.02 0.18 15.90
N GLN A 180 -4.30 0.24 14.77
CA GLN A 180 -3.92 1.50 14.15
C GLN A 180 -5.10 2.07 13.37
N ILE A 181 -5.47 3.31 13.69
CA ILE A 181 -6.52 4.05 12.99
C ILE A 181 -5.85 4.87 11.89
N THR A 182 -6.34 4.74 10.66
CA THR A 182 -5.84 5.53 9.54
C THR A 182 -6.49 6.91 9.51
N PHE A 183 -5.72 7.94 9.19
CA PHE A 183 -6.21 9.30 8.99
C PHE A 183 -5.94 9.78 7.56
N ASP A 184 -6.82 10.64 7.05
CA ASP A 184 -6.73 11.18 5.69
C ASP A 184 -5.87 12.44 5.69
N VAL A 185 -4.64 12.29 5.22
CA VAL A 185 -3.66 13.40 5.14
C VAL A 185 -4.03 14.51 4.13
N ARG A 186 -5.09 14.36 3.37
CA ARG A 186 -5.62 15.41 2.49
C ARG A 186 -6.61 16.32 3.22
N GLN A 187 -7.13 15.91 4.37
CA GLN A 187 -8.00 16.72 5.21
C GLN A 187 -7.21 17.91 5.83
N PRO A 188 -7.79 19.09 5.93
CA PRO A 188 -7.03 20.32 6.24
C PRO A 188 -6.24 20.29 7.54
N LYS A 189 -6.80 19.75 8.64
CA LYS A 189 -6.11 19.67 9.94
C LYS A 189 -5.02 18.62 9.88
N THR A 190 -5.35 17.44 9.36
CA THR A 190 -4.43 16.30 9.26
C THR A 190 -3.31 16.57 8.27
N HIS A 191 -3.57 17.29 7.17
CA HIS A 191 -2.53 17.74 6.25
C HIS A 191 -1.47 18.56 6.97
N LYS A 192 -1.88 19.64 7.64
CA LYS A 192 -0.96 20.51 8.40
C LYS A 192 -0.17 19.69 9.44
N TYR A 193 -0.87 18.90 10.22
CA TYR A 193 -0.27 18.02 11.23
C TYR A 193 0.76 17.07 10.62
N SER A 194 0.45 16.43 9.50
CA SER A 194 1.33 15.45 8.85
C SER A 194 2.63 16.10 8.35
N MET A 195 2.57 17.32 7.82
CA MET A 195 3.76 18.08 7.39
C MET A 195 4.64 18.47 8.60
N GLU A 196 4.03 18.91 9.70
CA GLU A 196 4.75 19.22 10.94
C GLU A 196 5.36 17.95 11.56
N ARG A 197 4.62 16.86 11.58
CA ARG A 197 5.07 15.55 12.07
C ARG A 197 6.26 15.02 11.29
N LEU A 198 6.26 15.15 9.95
CA LEU A 198 7.41 14.75 9.13
C LEU A 198 8.66 15.58 9.43
N ARG A 199 8.54 16.89 9.54
CA ARG A 199 9.68 17.77 9.93
C ARG A 199 10.25 17.38 11.30
N LYS A 200 9.35 17.14 12.27
CA LYS A 200 9.74 16.68 13.61
C LYS A 200 10.47 15.36 13.55
N TYR A 201 9.92 14.38 12.83
CA TYR A 201 10.54 13.07 12.65
C TYR A 201 11.96 13.19 12.06
N CYS A 202 12.12 13.97 11.01
CA CYS A 202 13.43 14.20 10.41
C CYS A 202 14.45 14.82 11.36
N ALA A 203 14.02 15.74 12.22
CA ALA A 203 14.88 16.39 13.22
C ALA A 203 15.27 15.44 14.35
N GLU A 204 14.36 14.59 14.79
CA GLU A 204 14.58 13.61 15.86
C GLU A 204 15.44 12.41 15.41
N HIS A 205 15.52 12.14 14.08
CA HIS A 205 16.27 11.02 13.52
C HIS A 205 17.38 11.51 12.55
N PRO A 206 18.39 12.24 13.04
CA PRO A 206 19.45 12.79 12.18
C PRO A 206 20.29 11.71 11.49
N TYR A 207 20.36 10.51 12.04
CA TYR A 207 21.08 9.37 11.49
C TYR A 207 20.40 8.71 10.28
N VAL A 208 19.13 8.98 10.05
CA VAL A 208 18.38 8.46 8.89
C VAL A 208 18.82 9.18 7.64
N ASN A 209 19.22 8.43 6.61
CA ASN A 209 19.63 8.96 5.31
C ASN A 209 18.47 9.03 4.31
N VAL A 210 17.57 8.07 4.37
CA VAL A 210 16.46 7.90 3.43
C VAL A 210 15.15 7.72 4.18
N ILE A 211 14.20 8.59 3.91
CA ILE A 211 12.81 8.40 4.32
C ILE A 211 12.13 7.52 3.28
N ARG A 212 11.74 6.32 3.70
CA ARG A 212 11.07 5.37 2.83
C ARG A 212 9.58 5.39 3.09
N TYR A 213 8.85 6.00 2.20
CA TYR A 213 7.40 6.02 2.22
C TYR A 213 6.85 4.65 1.79
N THR A 214 5.94 4.08 2.57
CA THR A 214 5.24 2.86 2.15
C THR A 214 4.11 3.20 1.19
N THR A 215 3.40 4.28 1.47
CA THR A 215 2.39 4.89 0.62
C THR A 215 2.17 6.32 1.12
N PHE A 216 1.62 7.18 0.28
CA PHE A 216 1.29 8.54 0.67
C PHE A 216 -0.14 8.71 1.16
N PHE A 217 -1.01 7.76 0.86
CA PHE A 217 -2.41 7.86 1.20
C PHE A 217 -2.98 6.57 1.79
N HIS A 218 -3.04 5.50 1.04
CA HIS A 218 -3.62 4.23 1.47
C HIS A 218 -2.57 3.26 1.97
N GLN A 219 -2.93 2.39 2.94
CA GLN A 219 -2.05 1.34 3.45
C GLN A 219 -2.48 -0.02 2.91
N PHE A 220 -1.50 -0.81 2.56
CA PHE A 220 -1.68 -2.22 2.24
C PHE A 220 -1.84 -3.04 3.51
N THR A 221 -2.85 -3.89 3.54
CA THR A 221 -3.13 -4.78 4.66
C THR A 221 -3.17 -6.23 4.21
N LEU A 222 -2.44 -7.09 4.92
CA LEU A 222 -2.41 -8.52 4.71
C LEU A 222 -2.51 -9.25 6.05
N VAL A 223 -3.55 -10.04 6.23
CA VAL A 223 -3.88 -10.72 7.47
C VAL A 223 -3.97 -12.23 7.25
N PHE A 224 -3.31 -13.03 8.10
CA PHE A 224 -3.32 -14.49 8.04
C PHE A 224 -4.09 -15.09 9.23
N ASP A 225 -4.87 -16.11 8.97
CA ASP A 225 -5.58 -16.88 9.99
C ASP A 225 -4.67 -17.93 10.67
N GLU A 226 -5.22 -18.68 11.62
CA GLU A 226 -4.54 -19.72 12.38
C GLU A 226 -4.06 -20.89 11.51
N LEU A 227 -4.67 -21.06 10.35
CA LEU A 227 -4.29 -22.06 9.36
C LEU A 227 -3.25 -21.54 8.35
N LYS A 228 -2.64 -20.38 8.62
CA LYS A 228 -1.67 -19.69 7.74
C LYS A 228 -2.24 -19.34 6.37
N ARG A 229 -3.57 -19.21 6.27
CA ARG A 229 -4.25 -18.79 5.05
C ARG A 229 -4.46 -17.29 5.10
N GLU A 230 -4.26 -16.65 3.95
CA GLU A 230 -4.62 -15.27 3.76
C GLU A 230 -6.11 -15.07 4.03
N LYS A 231 -6.44 -14.18 4.94
CA LYS A 231 -7.80 -13.93 5.39
C LYS A 231 -8.37 -12.65 4.81
N PHE A 232 -7.51 -11.69 4.63
CA PHE A 232 -7.90 -10.35 4.27
C PHE A 232 -6.76 -9.65 3.54
N VAL A 233 -7.07 -9.10 2.38
CA VAL A 233 -6.23 -8.16 1.65
C VAL A 233 -7.05 -6.92 1.42
N ASP A 234 -6.56 -5.81 1.89
CA ASP A 234 -7.20 -4.54 1.65
C ASP A 234 -6.82 -4.01 0.26
N TRP A 235 -7.75 -4.14 -0.67
CA TRP A 235 -7.63 -3.68 -2.05
C TRP A 235 -8.59 -2.55 -2.36
N TYR A 236 -8.89 -1.72 -1.39
CA TYR A 236 -9.84 -0.63 -1.61
C TYR A 236 -9.40 0.33 -2.72
N GLY A 237 -8.10 0.42 -2.98
CA GLY A 237 -7.58 1.19 -4.09
C GLY A 237 -8.10 2.63 -4.10
N TYR A 238 -8.55 3.09 -5.23
CA TYR A 238 -9.13 4.43 -5.36
C TYR A 238 -10.41 4.64 -4.55
N SER A 239 -11.16 3.58 -4.22
CA SER A 239 -12.40 3.69 -3.44
C SER A 239 -12.18 4.08 -1.98
N SER A 240 -11.01 3.77 -1.39
CA SER A 240 -10.66 4.21 -0.03
C SER A 240 -10.13 5.64 0.04
N SER A 241 -10.07 6.31 -1.11
CA SER A 241 -9.60 7.69 -1.21
C SER A 241 -10.76 8.68 -1.19
N VAL A 242 -11.75 8.47 -0.33
CA VAL A 242 -12.96 9.28 -0.25
C VAL A 242 -13.10 9.95 1.12
N SER A 243 -13.72 11.11 1.10
CA SER A 243 -14.31 11.79 2.24
C SER A 243 -15.22 12.89 1.68
N PRO A 244 -16.23 13.37 2.40
CA PRO A 244 -17.04 14.49 1.94
C PRO A 244 -16.20 15.69 1.49
N TYR A 245 -15.14 16.01 2.22
CA TYR A 245 -14.23 17.09 1.87
C TYR A 245 -13.58 16.89 0.48
N ILE A 246 -13.01 15.71 0.24
CA ILE A 246 -12.34 15.40 -1.05
C ILE A 246 -13.34 15.30 -2.19
N LEU A 247 -14.50 14.72 -1.93
CA LEU A 247 -15.55 14.61 -2.95
C LEU A 247 -16.10 15.99 -3.36
N GLU A 248 -16.18 16.94 -2.43
CA GLU A 248 -16.53 18.32 -2.76
C GLU A 248 -15.42 19.02 -3.59
N GLN A 249 -14.15 18.71 -3.36
CA GLN A 249 -13.07 19.23 -4.21
C GLN A 249 -13.19 18.65 -5.63
N PHE A 250 -13.44 17.34 -5.75
CA PHE A 250 -13.70 16.68 -7.03
C PHE A 250 -14.85 17.34 -7.78
N GLU A 251 -16.02 17.53 -7.14
CA GLU A 251 -17.20 18.18 -7.74
C GLU A 251 -16.89 19.58 -8.27
N ARG A 252 -16.09 20.37 -7.52
CA ARG A 252 -15.68 21.72 -7.95
C ARG A 252 -14.80 21.68 -9.19
N GLU A 253 -13.93 20.68 -9.29
CA GLU A 253 -13.01 20.56 -10.43
C GLU A 253 -13.73 20.07 -11.69
N VAL A 254 -14.59 19.04 -11.57
CA VAL A 254 -15.24 18.43 -12.74
C VAL A 254 -16.54 19.12 -13.16
N GLY A 255 -17.16 19.89 -12.27
CA GLY A 255 -18.37 20.64 -12.53
C GLY A 255 -19.68 19.84 -12.48
N TYR A 256 -19.63 18.62 -11.93
CA TYR A 256 -20.82 17.79 -11.69
C TYR A 256 -20.74 17.09 -10.32
N LYS A 257 -21.91 16.63 -9.83
CA LYS A 257 -21.99 15.98 -8.53
C LYS A 257 -21.45 14.56 -8.57
N PHE A 258 -20.74 14.20 -7.52
CA PHE A 258 -20.27 12.84 -7.29
C PHE A 258 -21.45 11.91 -6.95
N ARG A 259 -21.38 10.68 -7.44
CA ARG A 259 -22.25 9.57 -7.04
C ARG A 259 -21.41 8.38 -6.59
N PRO A 260 -21.79 7.70 -5.49
CA PRO A 260 -21.11 6.48 -5.04
C PRO A 260 -20.94 5.44 -6.14
N GLU A 261 -21.92 5.33 -7.03
CA GLU A 261 -21.91 4.36 -8.14
C GLU A 261 -20.72 4.54 -9.10
N PHE A 262 -20.13 5.74 -9.20
CA PHE A 262 -18.94 5.96 -10.04
C PHE A 262 -17.75 5.08 -9.62
N ILE A 263 -17.62 4.75 -8.35
CA ILE A 263 -16.55 3.91 -7.83
C ILE A 263 -17.04 2.53 -7.38
N ILE A 264 -18.27 2.42 -6.92
CA ILE A 264 -18.88 1.15 -6.51
C ILE A 264 -19.12 0.22 -7.70
N ASP A 265 -19.55 0.77 -8.82
CA ASP A 265 -19.75 0.02 -10.09
C ASP A 265 -20.51 -1.31 -9.88
N GLN A 266 -21.70 -1.24 -9.30
CA GLN A 266 -22.55 -2.41 -8.99
C GLN A 266 -21.86 -3.44 -8.03
N GLY A 267 -20.90 -3.03 -7.25
CA GLY A 267 -20.09 -3.91 -6.39
C GLY A 267 -18.84 -4.50 -7.06
N TYR A 268 -18.57 -4.17 -8.31
CA TYR A 268 -17.35 -4.61 -9.01
C TYR A 268 -16.14 -3.71 -8.75
N HIS A 269 -16.34 -2.54 -8.15
CA HIS A 269 -15.29 -1.57 -7.84
C HIS A 269 -14.34 -1.29 -9.01
N ASN A 270 -14.89 -1.19 -10.23
CA ASN A 270 -14.12 -0.95 -11.45
C ASN A 270 -12.91 -1.86 -11.62
N ASN A 271 -13.07 -3.14 -11.32
CA ASN A 271 -11.98 -4.10 -11.46
C ASN A 271 -11.47 -4.19 -12.92
N GLN A 272 -10.32 -4.81 -13.12
CA GLN A 272 -9.61 -4.87 -14.41
C GLN A 272 -10.40 -5.46 -15.59
N TYR A 273 -11.52 -6.14 -15.33
CA TYR A 273 -12.38 -6.73 -16.34
C TYR A 273 -13.58 -5.83 -16.72
N ARG A 274 -13.67 -4.66 -16.07
CA ARG A 274 -14.73 -3.68 -16.32
C ARG A 274 -14.20 -2.55 -17.17
N VAL A 275 -15.02 -2.07 -18.12
CA VAL A 275 -14.71 -0.85 -18.84
C VAL A 275 -15.02 0.34 -17.93
N PRO A 276 -14.01 1.12 -17.50
CA PRO A 276 -14.25 2.21 -16.58
C PRO A 276 -15.09 3.31 -17.21
N SER A 277 -16.05 3.84 -16.45
CA SER A 277 -16.87 4.98 -16.89
C SER A 277 -16.02 6.26 -17.02
N LYS A 278 -16.57 7.28 -17.68
CA LYS A 278 -15.95 8.60 -17.75
C LYS A 278 -15.76 9.18 -16.36
N GLU A 279 -16.78 9.10 -15.52
CA GLU A 279 -16.82 9.64 -14.17
C GLU A 279 -15.76 8.97 -13.27
N TYR A 280 -15.58 7.66 -13.39
CA TYR A 280 -14.51 6.97 -12.69
C TYR A 280 -13.11 7.38 -13.18
N LYS A 281 -12.92 7.56 -14.49
CA LYS A 281 -11.66 8.08 -15.04
C LYS A 281 -11.35 9.48 -14.55
N ASP A 282 -12.34 10.36 -14.50
CA ASP A 282 -12.20 11.71 -13.98
C ASP A 282 -11.83 11.68 -12.50
N PHE A 283 -12.45 10.79 -11.71
CA PHE A 283 -12.14 10.58 -10.30
C PHE A 283 -10.71 10.07 -10.08
N GLN A 284 -10.29 9.06 -10.86
CA GLN A 284 -8.91 8.57 -10.80
C GLN A 284 -7.89 9.67 -11.15
N ALA A 285 -8.15 10.46 -12.19
CA ALA A 285 -7.27 11.54 -12.59
C ALA A 285 -7.18 12.63 -11.52
N PHE A 286 -8.31 13.00 -10.90
CA PHE A 286 -8.34 13.91 -9.75
C PHE A 286 -7.50 13.35 -8.59
N GLN A 287 -7.73 12.12 -8.19
CA GLN A 287 -7.00 11.47 -7.09
C GLN A 287 -5.49 11.43 -7.33
N ARG A 288 -5.06 11.09 -8.56
CA ARG A 288 -3.63 11.08 -8.90
C ARG A 288 -3.00 12.45 -8.68
N ARG A 289 -3.63 13.51 -9.17
CA ARG A 289 -3.10 14.89 -9.01
C ARG A 289 -3.02 15.29 -7.55
N GLU A 290 -4.05 15.04 -6.77
CA GLU A 290 -4.08 15.41 -5.35
C GLU A 290 -3.04 14.63 -4.53
N VAL A 291 -2.89 13.32 -4.77
CA VAL A 291 -1.88 12.51 -4.08
C VAL A 291 -0.46 12.87 -4.54
N ALA A 292 -0.24 13.10 -5.84
CA ALA A 292 1.06 13.52 -6.34
C ALA A 292 1.50 14.89 -5.78
N LYS A 293 0.55 15.82 -5.62
CA LYS A 293 0.79 17.12 -4.97
C LYS A 293 1.19 16.95 -3.49
N LEU A 294 0.45 16.12 -2.75
CA LEU A 294 0.77 15.77 -1.37
C LEU A 294 2.15 15.12 -1.27
N ALA A 295 2.42 14.12 -2.12
CA ALA A 295 3.68 13.40 -2.17
C ALA A 295 4.85 14.36 -2.45
N LYS A 296 4.67 15.28 -3.40
CA LYS A 296 5.68 16.32 -3.69
C LYS A 296 6.00 17.17 -2.47
N GLU A 297 4.99 17.65 -1.76
CA GLU A 297 5.21 18.47 -0.55
C GLU A 297 5.99 17.71 0.52
N MET A 298 5.67 16.43 0.75
CA MET A 298 6.39 15.59 1.70
C MET A 298 7.83 15.29 1.24
N VAL A 299 8.04 15.08 -0.05
CA VAL A 299 9.37 14.88 -0.64
C VAL A 299 10.20 16.16 -0.51
N ASP A 300 9.63 17.33 -0.80
CA ASP A 300 10.30 18.62 -0.64
C ASP A 300 10.75 18.82 0.82
N ILE A 301 9.89 18.55 1.81
CA ILE A 301 10.24 18.57 3.23
C ILE A 301 11.39 17.62 3.56
N THR A 302 11.36 16.42 2.99
CA THR A 302 12.43 15.42 3.18
C THR A 302 13.76 15.95 2.67
N HIS A 303 13.77 16.58 1.51
CA HIS A 303 14.96 17.22 0.92
C HIS A 303 15.43 18.43 1.72
N GLU A 304 14.51 19.28 2.22
CA GLU A 304 14.83 20.40 3.13
C GLU A 304 15.56 19.91 4.40
N CYS A 305 15.22 18.70 4.86
CA CYS A 305 15.89 18.05 6.00
C CYS A 305 17.22 17.36 5.61
N GLY A 306 17.67 17.48 4.37
CA GLY A 306 18.92 16.86 3.88
C GLY A 306 18.87 15.35 3.73
N LYS A 307 17.68 14.77 3.56
CA LYS A 307 17.45 13.33 3.40
C LYS A 307 16.95 13.00 2.00
N GLU A 308 17.15 11.76 1.57
CA GLU A 308 16.56 11.25 0.34
C GLU A 308 15.13 10.72 0.60
N ALA A 309 14.28 10.83 -0.41
CA ALA A 309 12.93 10.28 -0.41
C ALA A 309 12.84 9.05 -1.31
N MET A 310 12.39 7.94 -0.75
CA MET A 310 12.17 6.68 -1.47
C MET A 310 10.72 6.24 -1.33
N MET A 311 10.11 5.77 -2.41
CA MET A 311 8.78 5.18 -2.39
C MET A 311 8.87 3.66 -2.48
N PHE A 312 8.18 2.96 -1.57
CA PHE A 312 7.91 1.54 -1.73
C PHE A 312 6.70 1.35 -2.65
N LEU A 313 6.95 0.79 -3.80
CA LEU A 313 5.91 0.41 -4.75
C LEU A 313 5.34 -0.96 -4.34
N GLY A 314 4.35 -0.92 -3.49
CA GLY A 314 3.51 -2.06 -3.18
C GLY A 314 2.37 -2.19 -4.19
N ASP A 315 1.26 -2.73 -3.75
CA ASP A 315 0.10 -2.97 -4.61
C ASP A 315 -0.83 -1.75 -4.73
N HIS A 316 -0.58 -0.70 -3.96
CA HIS A 316 -1.38 0.53 -3.93
C HIS A 316 -0.53 1.76 -4.30
N TRP A 317 -0.58 2.14 -5.57
CA TRP A 317 0.24 3.23 -6.12
C TRP A 317 -0.55 4.51 -6.36
N ILE A 318 -1.68 4.66 -5.73
CA ILE A 318 -2.60 5.79 -5.97
C ILE A 318 -1.85 7.12 -5.93
N GLY A 319 -1.86 7.82 -7.06
CA GLY A 319 -1.17 9.10 -7.26
C GLY A 319 0.36 8.99 -7.40
N THR A 320 0.91 7.79 -7.28
CA THR A 320 2.34 7.52 -7.41
C THR A 320 2.64 6.44 -8.44
N GLU A 321 1.73 6.25 -9.40
CA GLU A 321 1.89 5.32 -10.51
C GLU A 321 3.09 5.74 -11.38
N PRO A 322 4.16 4.91 -11.48
CA PRO A 322 5.46 5.35 -12.00
C PRO A 322 5.46 5.69 -13.49
N PHE A 323 4.45 5.27 -14.23
CA PHE A 323 4.34 5.48 -15.67
C PHE A 323 3.31 6.56 -16.05
N MET A 324 2.79 7.28 -15.06
CA MET A 324 1.87 8.40 -15.27
C MET A 324 2.62 9.74 -15.19
N GLU A 325 2.07 10.75 -15.84
CA GLU A 325 2.70 12.08 -15.96
C GLU A 325 2.97 12.74 -14.61
N GLU A 326 2.10 12.51 -13.63
CA GLU A 326 2.20 13.08 -12.29
C GLU A 326 3.44 12.59 -11.52
N PHE A 327 3.88 11.35 -11.78
CA PHE A 327 4.99 10.73 -11.03
C PHE A 327 6.29 11.55 -11.10
N ALA A 328 6.66 12.01 -12.29
CA ALA A 328 7.87 12.81 -12.47
C ALA A 328 7.86 14.14 -11.68
N THR A 329 6.66 14.65 -11.34
CA THR A 329 6.51 15.91 -10.60
C THR A 329 6.78 15.73 -9.10
N ILE A 330 6.75 14.53 -8.57
CA ILE A 330 6.91 14.23 -7.15
C ILE A 330 8.35 14.49 -6.69
N GLY A 331 9.34 14.15 -7.52
CA GLY A 331 10.75 14.36 -7.22
C GLY A 331 11.39 13.32 -6.30
N LEU A 332 10.87 12.09 -6.30
CA LEU A 332 11.47 10.98 -5.54
C LEU A 332 12.91 10.71 -5.97
N ASP A 333 13.78 10.40 -5.02
CA ASP A 333 15.17 9.99 -5.30
C ASP A 333 15.25 8.52 -5.71
N ALA A 334 14.37 7.68 -5.16
CA ALA A 334 14.40 6.26 -5.42
C ALA A 334 13.02 5.60 -5.32
N VAL A 335 12.92 4.45 -5.95
CA VAL A 335 11.80 3.52 -5.77
C VAL A 335 12.31 2.14 -5.39
N VAL A 336 11.55 1.44 -4.58
CA VAL A 336 11.77 0.03 -4.26
C VAL A 336 10.49 -0.77 -4.48
N GLY A 337 10.58 -1.90 -5.14
CA GLY A 337 9.44 -2.77 -5.41
C GLY A 337 9.73 -4.24 -5.17
N SER A 338 8.69 -5.03 -4.98
CA SER A 338 8.80 -6.48 -4.87
C SER A 338 9.05 -7.12 -6.22
N VAL A 339 10.02 -8.03 -6.28
CA VAL A 339 10.42 -8.74 -7.49
C VAL A 339 9.97 -10.20 -7.40
N GLY A 340 8.81 -10.51 -7.96
CA GLY A 340 8.32 -11.89 -8.07
C GLY A 340 8.86 -12.64 -9.28
N ASN A 341 9.22 -11.94 -10.35
CA ASN A 341 9.69 -12.52 -11.61
C ASN A 341 10.36 -11.46 -12.49
N GLY A 342 10.75 -11.86 -13.71
CA GLY A 342 11.40 -10.97 -14.66
C GLY A 342 10.50 -9.82 -15.17
N SER A 343 9.19 -9.96 -15.13
CA SER A 343 8.28 -8.87 -15.54
C SER A 343 8.26 -7.76 -14.50
N THR A 344 8.13 -8.11 -13.21
CA THR A 344 8.17 -7.13 -12.12
C THR A 344 9.53 -6.44 -12.02
N LEU A 345 10.64 -7.16 -12.23
CA LEU A 345 11.96 -6.54 -12.30
C LEU A 345 12.05 -5.53 -13.45
N ARG A 346 11.55 -5.88 -14.65
CA ARG A 346 11.53 -4.95 -15.78
C ARG A 346 10.70 -3.71 -15.51
N LEU A 347 9.54 -3.87 -14.91
CA LEU A 347 8.70 -2.72 -14.51
C LEU A 347 9.47 -1.76 -13.62
N ILE A 348 10.16 -2.27 -12.58
CA ILE A 348 10.94 -1.45 -11.66
C ILE A 348 12.13 -0.80 -12.39
N SER A 349 12.88 -1.56 -13.20
CA SER A 349 14.05 -1.04 -13.91
C SER A 349 13.70 -0.01 -14.98
N ASP A 350 12.50 -0.02 -15.51
CA ASP A 350 12.03 0.93 -16.53
C ASP A 350 11.47 2.22 -15.95
N ILE A 351 11.33 2.35 -14.62
CA ILE A 351 10.90 3.60 -13.98
C ILE A 351 11.93 4.70 -14.24
N GLU A 352 11.46 5.82 -14.73
CA GLU A 352 12.25 7.00 -15.00
C GLU A 352 12.00 8.08 -13.94
N GLY A 353 12.84 9.12 -13.91
CA GLY A 353 12.70 10.26 -13.00
C GLY A 353 13.19 10.02 -11.58
N VAL A 354 13.85 8.88 -11.31
CA VAL A 354 14.50 8.58 -10.03
C VAL A 354 15.99 8.38 -10.20
N LYS A 355 16.77 8.60 -9.13
CA LYS A 355 18.25 8.44 -9.16
C LYS A 355 18.66 6.97 -9.17
N TYR A 356 17.87 6.10 -8.47
CA TYR A 356 18.14 4.67 -8.42
C TYR A 356 16.88 3.85 -8.12
N THR A 357 16.94 2.58 -8.51
CA THR A 357 15.87 1.60 -8.31
C THR A 357 16.35 0.45 -7.45
N GLU A 358 15.48 -0.09 -6.60
CA GLU A 358 15.77 -1.24 -5.77
C GLU A 358 14.70 -2.33 -5.95
N GLY A 359 15.14 -3.57 -6.10
CA GLY A 359 14.25 -4.72 -6.14
C GLY A 359 14.36 -5.55 -4.86
N ARG A 360 13.24 -5.83 -4.22
CA ARG A 360 13.17 -6.79 -3.13
C ARG A 360 12.95 -8.18 -3.69
N PHE A 361 13.91 -9.05 -3.45
CA PHE A 361 13.80 -10.43 -3.86
C PHE A 361 13.06 -11.27 -2.83
N LEU A 362 12.25 -12.18 -3.34
CA LEU A 362 11.49 -13.17 -2.61
C LEU A 362 12.33 -14.43 -2.37
N PRO A 363 11.99 -15.30 -1.45
CA PRO A 363 10.66 -15.52 -0.91
C PRO A 363 10.22 -14.36 -0.04
N TYR A 364 8.94 -14.08 -0.18
CA TYR A 364 8.35 -12.93 0.40
C TYR A 364 8.01 -13.26 1.83
N PHE A 365 8.82 -12.96 2.73
CA PHE A 365 8.71 -12.46 4.04
C PHE A 365 7.81 -13.12 5.07
N PHE A 366 6.95 -14.04 4.76
CA PHE A 366 5.97 -14.38 5.75
C PHE A 366 6.09 -15.79 6.31
N PRO A 367 5.34 -16.03 7.38
CA PRO A 367 5.26 -17.34 7.99
C PRO A 367 4.76 -18.44 7.06
N ASP A 368 4.13 -18.10 5.95
CA ASP A 368 3.73 -19.04 4.89
C ASP A 368 4.92 -19.63 4.14
N THR A 369 6.04 -18.94 4.09
CA THR A 369 7.31 -19.45 3.55
C THR A 369 8.24 -19.97 4.65
N PHE A 370 8.40 -19.21 5.74
CA PHE A 370 9.33 -19.50 6.82
C PHE A 370 8.63 -20.20 8.00
N HIS A 371 8.37 -21.49 7.85
CA HIS A 371 7.77 -22.33 8.89
C HIS A 371 8.35 -23.74 8.86
N GLU A 372 8.13 -24.53 9.92
CA GLU A 372 8.51 -25.94 9.94
C GLU A 372 7.89 -26.70 8.75
N GLY A 373 8.74 -27.33 7.95
CA GLY A 373 8.34 -28.02 6.71
C GLY A 373 8.24 -27.12 5.46
N GLY A 374 8.46 -25.79 5.58
CA GLY A 374 8.62 -24.88 4.45
C GLY A 374 9.97 -25.06 3.75
N ASP A 375 10.05 -24.63 2.49
CA ASP A 375 11.30 -24.68 1.70
C ASP A 375 11.62 -23.29 1.10
N PRO A 376 12.11 -22.36 1.94
CA PRO A 376 12.44 -21.00 1.49
C PRO A 376 13.60 -20.98 0.47
N VAL A 377 14.47 -21.99 0.48
CA VAL A 377 15.57 -22.11 -0.50
C VAL A 377 15.03 -22.40 -1.88
N LYS A 378 14.07 -23.31 -1.99
CA LYS A 378 13.43 -23.63 -3.28
C LYS A 378 12.71 -22.41 -3.84
N GLU A 379 11.91 -21.73 -3.04
CA GLU A 379 11.20 -20.52 -3.46
C GLU A 379 12.16 -19.42 -3.90
N ALA A 380 13.23 -19.18 -3.14
CA ALA A 380 14.26 -18.21 -3.52
C ALA A 380 14.93 -18.57 -4.85
N LYS A 381 15.23 -19.85 -5.10
CA LYS A 381 15.80 -20.32 -6.37
C LYS A 381 14.85 -20.08 -7.54
N GLU A 382 13.59 -20.43 -7.39
CA GLU A 382 12.57 -20.20 -8.42
C GLU A 382 12.40 -18.73 -8.73
N ASN A 383 12.33 -17.89 -7.71
CA ASN A 383 12.26 -16.43 -7.86
C ASN A 383 13.49 -15.90 -8.59
N TRP A 384 14.70 -16.22 -8.13
CA TRP A 384 15.92 -15.70 -8.73
C TRP A 384 16.11 -16.14 -10.18
N VAL A 385 15.86 -17.40 -10.48
CA VAL A 385 15.98 -17.93 -11.86
C VAL A 385 15.02 -17.22 -12.83
N THR A 386 13.83 -16.89 -12.39
CA THR A 386 12.85 -16.17 -13.21
C THR A 386 13.15 -14.69 -13.35
N ALA A 387 13.69 -14.07 -12.30
CA ALA A 387 13.96 -12.62 -12.27
C ALA A 387 15.29 -12.23 -12.95
N ARG A 388 16.37 -12.97 -12.71
CA ARG A 388 17.74 -12.56 -13.10
C ARG A 388 17.93 -12.27 -14.59
N ARG A 389 17.19 -12.94 -15.46
CA ARG A 389 17.26 -12.71 -16.92
C ARG A 389 16.90 -11.27 -17.32
N ALA A 390 16.06 -10.63 -16.54
CA ALA A 390 15.65 -9.26 -16.82
C ALA A 390 16.77 -8.25 -16.53
N ILE A 391 17.72 -8.59 -15.65
CA ILE A 391 18.88 -7.75 -15.32
C ILE A 391 19.76 -7.54 -16.59
N LEU A 392 19.86 -8.57 -17.43
CA LEU A 392 20.63 -8.47 -18.68
C LEU A 392 20.03 -7.49 -19.70
N ARG A 393 18.72 -7.19 -19.58
CA ARG A 393 18.08 -6.17 -20.41
C ARG A 393 18.34 -4.75 -19.86
N LYS A 394 18.06 -4.55 -18.61
CA LYS A 394 18.28 -3.30 -17.87
C LYS A 394 18.36 -3.65 -16.39
N PRO A 395 19.51 -3.46 -15.74
CA PRO A 395 19.63 -3.76 -14.33
C PRO A 395 18.82 -2.77 -13.49
N ILE A 396 18.30 -3.25 -12.37
CA ILE A 396 17.97 -2.38 -11.23
C ILE A 396 19.28 -2.04 -10.51
N ASP A 397 19.32 -0.93 -9.78
CA ASP A 397 20.57 -0.45 -9.17
C ASP A 397 20.94 -1.20 -7.90
N ARG A 398 19.96 -1.72 -7.17
CA ARG A 398 20.13 -2.38 -5.89
C ARG A 398 19.18 -3.55 -5.73
N ILE A 399 19.57 -4.49 -4.89
CA ILE A 399 18.68 -5.54 -4.42
C ILE A 399 18.55 -5.48 -2.90
N GLY A 400 17.44 -6.01 -2.38
CA GLY A 400 17.24 -6.16 -0.95
C GLY A 400 16.53 -7.48 -0.63
N TYR A 401 16.79 -8.03 0.55
CA TYR A 401 15.95 -9.08 1.08
C TYR A 401 14.63 -8.46 1.57
N GLY A 402 13.52 -8.98 1.10
CA GLY A 402 12.19 -8.39 1.34
C GLY A 402 11.58 -8.74 2.70
N GLY A 403 12.02 -9.84 3.31
CA GLY A 403 11.38 -10.44 4.47
C GLY A 403 11.83 -9.93 5.84
N TYR A 404 11.37 -10.63 6.86
CA TYR A 404 11.80 -10.44 8.25
C TYR A 404 13.04 -11.28 8.53
N LEU A 405 14.12 -10.62 8.94
CA LEU A 405 15.39 -11.29 9.19
C LEU A 405 15.26 -12.38 10.26
N LYS A 406 14.49 -12.11 11.30
CA LYS A 406 14.25 -13.06 12.39
C LYS A 406 13.73 -14.43 11.91
N LEU A 407 12.78 -14.42 10.98
CA LEU A 407 12.25 -15.66 10.40
C LEU A 407 13.30 -16.39 9.55
N ALA A 408 14.09 -15.63 8.79
CA ALA A 408 15.13 -16.20 7.91
C ALA A 408 16.30 -16.83 8.69
N LEU A 409 16.59 -16.33 9.90
CA LEU A 409 17.68 -16.84 10.74
C LEU A 409 17.52 -18.32 11.13
N GLU A 410 16.30 -18.83 11.14
CA GLU A 410 16.01 -20.25 11.40
C GLU A 410 16.36 -21.16 10.21
N PHE A 411 16.72 -20.58 9.04
CA PHE A 411 17.02 -21.29 7.81
C PHE A 411 18.43 -20.97 7.28
N PRO A 412 19.52 -21.53 7.83
CA PRO A 412 20.89 -21.21 7.45
C PRO A 412 21.18 -21.39 5.95
N GLU A 413 20.63 -22.43 5.33
CA GLU A 413 20.80 -22.69 3.90
C GLU A 413 20.18 -21.59 3.02
N PHE A 414 19.10 -20.97 3.49
CA PHE A 414 18.50 -19.82 2.83
C PHE A 414 19.45 -18.62 2.92
N LEU A 415 20.06 -18.35 4.08
CA LEU A 415 21.02 -17.27 4.23
C LEU A 415 22.26 -17.46 3.33
N ASP A 416 22.74 -18.69 3.18
CA ASP A 416 23.83 -19.06 2.26
C ASP A 416 23.43 -18.79 0.81
N TYR A 417 22.19 -19.12 0.46
CA TYR A 417 21.67 -18.87 -0.88
C TYR A 417 21.53 -17.37 -1.18
N VAL A 418 21.03 -16.58 -0.22
CA VAL A 418 20.96 -15.11 -0.39
C VAL A 418 22.35 -14.51 -0.58
N GLU A 419 23.39 -14.98 0.13
CA GLU A 419 24.76 -14.55 -0.12
C GLU A 419 25.18 -14.80 -1.56
N SER A 420 24.88 -15.98 -2.10
CA SER A 420 25.19 -16.32 -3.48
C SER A 420 24.47 -15.42 -4.49
N VAL A 421 23.20 -15.12 -4.23
CA VAL A 421 22.39 -14.19 -5.05
C VAL A 421 22.97 -12.77 -5.03
N CYS A 422 23.39 -12.29 -3.86
CA CYS A 422 24.01 -10.96 -3.74
C CYS A 422 25.29 -10.85 -4.59
N ASN A 423 26.11 -11.89 -4.60
CA ASN A 423 27.34 -11.94 -5.39
C ASN A 423 27.03 -12.02 -6.89
N GLU A 424 26.15 -12.93 -7.30
CA GLU A 424 25.70 -13.07 -8.70
C GLU A 424 25.06 -11.77 -9.22
N PHE A 425 24.24 -11.10 -8.39
CA PHE A 425 23.63 -9.82 -8.78
C PHE A 425 24.69 -8.76 -9.09
N ARG A 426 25.69 -8.59 -8.24
CA ARG A 426 26.75 -7.61 -8.48
C ARG A 426 27.52 -7.90 -9.76
N GLU A 427 27.83 -9.16 -10.03
CA GLU A 427 28.48 -9.58 -11.25
C GLU A 427 27.61 -9.28 -12.49
N LEU A 428 26.32 -9.66 -12.44
CA LEU A 428 25.39 -9.38 -13.53
C LEU A 428 25.20 -7.88 -13.73
N TYR A 429 25.11 -7.09 -12.66
CA TYR A 429 25.00 -5.63 -12.74
C TYR A 429 26.22 -5.02 -13.45
N GLU A 430 27.43 -5.37 -13.02
CA GLU A 430 28.66 -4.85 -13.62
C GLU A 430 28.79 -5.22 -15.10
N ASN A 431 28.33 -6.39 -15.49
CA ASN A 431 28.32 -6.83 -16.88
C ASN A 431 27.20 -6.18 -17.72
N ALA A 432 26.07 -5.81 -17.11
CA ALA A 432 24.92 -5.26 -17.83
C ALA A 432 24.91 -3.72 -17.86
N LYS A 433 25.52 -3.06 -16.86
CA LYS A 433 25.52 -1.59 -16.79
C LYS A 433 26.17 -0.98 -18.03
N GLY A 434 25.54 0.05 -18.58
CA GLY A 434 26.04 0.76 -19.75
C GLY A 434 25.92 -0.02 -21.08
N THR A 435 25.31 -1.22 -21.06
CA THR A 435 25.02 -1.96 -22.29
C THR A 435 23.64 -1.57 -22.84
N THR A 436 23.52 -1.53 -24.17
CA THR A 436 22.24 -1.36 -24.84
C THR A 436 21.79 -2.71 -25.39
N PRO A 437 20.70 -3.30 -24.87
CA PRO A 437 20.22 -4.58 -25.36
C PRO A 437 19.73 -4.46 -26.81
N TYR A 438 20.08 -5.44 -27.61
CA TYR A 438 19.61 -5.53 -28.98
C TYR A 438 18.32 -6.36 -29.07
N CYS A 439 17.26 -5.77 -29.60
CA CYS A 439 16.01 -6.47 -29.86
C CYS A 439 16.05 -7.14 -31.23
N VAL A 440 16.13 -8.46 -31.23
CA VAL A 440 16.14 -9.26 -32.50
C VAL A 440 14.77 -9.22 -33.17
N LYS A 441 13.68 -9.20 -32.38
CA LYS A 441 12.31 -9.14 -32.87
C LYS A 441 11.46 -8.21 -31.98
N LYS A 442 10.53 -7.51 -32.59
CA LYS A 442 9.53 -6.69 -31.90
C LYS A 442 8.16 -7.35 -32.05
N VAL A 443 7.40 -7.35 -30.97
CA VAL A 443 5.98 -7.76 -30.95
C VAL A 443 5.18 -6.52 -30.59
N ALA A 444 4.21 -6.19 -31.42
CA ALA A 444 3.23 -5.16 -31.09
C ALA A 444 2.09 -5.80 -30.28
N VAL A 445 1.77 -5.23 -29.14
CA VAL A 445 0.57 -5.55 -28.37
C VAL A 445 -0.40 -4.41 -28.66
N LEU A 446 -1.56 -4.76 -29.20
CA LEU A 446 -2.69 -3.81 -29.35
C LEU A 446 -3.45 -3.80 -28.03
N ASN A 447 -3.67 -2.61 -27.52
CA ASN A 447 -4.37 -2.39 -26.26
C ASN A 447 -5.80 -1.91 -26.56
#